data_4cd4113ac118767e92dd6d5434ac8560
#
_entry.id   4cd4113ac118767e92dd6d5434ac8560
#
_cell.length_a   1.000
_cell.length_b   1.000
_cell.length_c   1.000
_cell.angle_alpha   90.00
_cell.angle_beta   90.00
_cell.angle_gamma   90.00
#
_symmetry.space_group_name_H-M   'P 1'
#
loop_
_entity.id
_entity.type
_entity.pdbx_description
1 polymer ?
#
loop_
_entity_poly.entity_id
_entity_poly.type
_entity_poly.pdbx_seq_one_letter_code
_entity_poly.pdbx_strand_id
1 'polypeptide(L)'
;MIDRNTQVKIEFSGTIRSVQPRSNVWRYRLDNRTHSMTGYNLFLSGTAEGAEKDFAVAISEKQMMKFHFHIGDEIRGTAWTKMYPKLEYADYYRVGGLKKIISAPDPDEEAHEPWIGEVPELSVYAWRGCRMLDSRSWKGKCFTCKWACMANVAIEYNWGITQKFRFESFCYGPKNCKRYKMGKPRAVPYKDCGSVYDEGWLDDICTENRDDEE
;
A
#
# COMPACT_ATOMS: atom_id res chain seq x y z
N MET A 1 0.23 26.91 3.26
CA MET A 1 1.25 26.46 4.25
C MET A 1 0.53 25.53 5.22
N ILE A 2 0.93 24.27 5.33
CA ILE A 2 0.28 23.32 6.25
C ILE A 2 0.93 23.51 7.61
N ASP A 3 0.11 23.78 8.60
CA ASP A 3 0.57 24.00 9.97
C ASP A 3 1.00 22.65 10.59
N ARG A 4 2.30 22.48 10.80
CA ARG A 4 2.87 21.30 11.47
C ARG A 4 2.38 21.15 12.92
N ASN A 5 1.80 22.19 13.49
CA ASN A 5 1.27 22.19 14.84
C ASN A 5 -0.04 21.40 15.01
N THR A 6 -0.66 20.96 13.90
CA THR A 6 -1.89 20.15 13.94
C THR A 6 -1.66 18.66 14.12
N GLN A 7 -0.41 18.17 13.99
CA GLN A 7 -0.12 16.77 14.20
C GLN A 7 -0.10 16.43 15.70
N VAL A 8 -0.79 15.35 16.04
CA VAL A 8 -0.83 14.83 17.40
C VAL A 8 0.05 13.58 17.50
N LYS A 9 0.91 13.52 18.50
CA LYS A 9 1.64 12.31 18.85
C LYS A 9 0.71 11.41 19.66
N ILE A 10 0.60 10.14 19.25
CA ILE A 10 -0.25 9.16 19.90
C ILE A 10 0.57 7.94 20.32
N GLU A 11 0.06 7.21 21.29
CA GLU A 11 0.47 5.85 21.57
C GLU A 11 -0.50 4.88 20.89
N PHE A 12 0.01 3.76 20.46
CA PHE A 12 -0.81 2.71 19.88
C PHE A 12 -0.31 1.32 20.32
N SER A 13 -1.24 0.38 20.35
CA SER A 13 -0.96 -1.05 20.47
C SER A 13 -2.02 -1.83 19.71
N GLY A 14 -1.66 -3.00 19.19
CA GLY A 14 -2.62 -3.84 18.49
C GLY A 14 -1.97 -5.02 17.79
N THR A 15 -2.83 -5.87 17.26
CA THR A 15 -2.47 -7.06 16.50
C THR A 15 -2.42 -6.74 15.01
N ILE A 16 -1.37 -7.14 14.33
CA ILE A 16 -1.22 -6.96 12.89
C ILE A 16 -2.18 -7.88 12.13
N ARG A 17 -3.01 -7.27 11.29
CA ARG A 17 -3.99 -7.94 10.43
C ARG A 17 -3.52 -8.07 8.99
N SER A 18 -2.64 -7.19 8.57
CA SER A 18 -2.04 -7.20 7.23
C SER A 18 -0.75 -6.38 7.21
N VAL A 19 0.20 -6.80 6.40
CA VAL A 19 1.42 -6.06 6.07
C VAL A 19 1.46 -5.90 4.56
N GLN A 20 1.49 -4.67 4.09
CA GLN A 20 1.49 -4.37 2.67
C GLN A 20 2.57 -3.34 2.33
N PRO A 21 3.15 -3.39 1.12
CA PRO A 21 4.06 -2.35 0.68
C PRO A 21 3.34 -1.01 0.59
N ARG A 22 4.08 0.06 0.81
CA ARG A 22 3.60 1.42 0.66
C ARG A 22 4.29 2.06 -0.53
N SER A 23 3.50 2.53 -1.48
CA SER A 23 4.02 3.19 -2.67
C SER A 23 3.32 4.51 -2.96
N ASN A 24 4.04 5.41 -3.60
CA ASN A 24 3.49 6.59 -4.26
C ASN A 24 3.49 6.34 -5.76
N VAL A 25 2.39 6.67 -6.39
CA VAL A 25 2.19 6.48 -7.83
C VAL A 25 1.98 7.84 -8.48
N TRP A 26 2.68 8.07 -9.56
CA TRP A 26 2.46 9.20 -10.43
C TRP A 26 1.76 8.75 -11.69
N ARG A 27 0.67 9.41 -12.04
CA ARG A 27 -0.03 9.25 -13.30
C ARG A 27 0.11 10.53 -14.10
N TYR A 28 0.68 10.38 -15.28
CA TYR A 28 0.84 11.48 -16.22
C TYR A 28 -0.25 11.42 -17.29
N ARG A 29 -0.50 12.59 -17.91
CA ARG A 29 -1.50 12.72 -18.98
C ARG A 29 -1.30 11.75 -20.13
N LEU A 30 -0.05 11.45 -20.47
CA LEU A 30 0.29 10.85 -21.74
C LEU A 30 0.52 9.35 -21.70
N ASP A 31 0.54 8.71 -20.49
CA ASP A 31 0.73 7.27 -20.54
C ASP A 31 1.20 6.54 -19.29
N ASN A 32 1.86 7.18 -18.31
CA ASN A 32 2.69 6.39 -17.42
C ASN A 32 2.21 6.32 -15.99
N ARG A 33 2.34 5.13 -15.43
CA ARG A 33 2.34 4.90 -14.00
C ARG A 33 3.78 4.70 -13.53
N THR A 34 4.29 5.60 -12.73
CA THR A 34 5.57 5.42 -12.06
C THR A 34 5.33 5.12 -10.60
N HIS A 35 5.90 4.04 -10.10
CA HIS A 35 5.80 3.62 -8.72
C HIS A 35 7.10 3.89 -7.97
N SER A 36 6.98 4.47 -6.77
CA SER A 36 8.10 4.66 -5.85
C SER A 36 7.76 4.01 -4.52
N MET A 37 8.55 3.01 -4.12
CA MET A 37 8.38 2.33 -2.84
C MET A 37 8.85 3.22 -1.70
N THR A 38 8.06 3.30 -0.62
CA THR A 38 8.33 4.24 0.49
C THR A 38 8.30 3.58 1.87
N GLY A 39 8.17 2.26 1.94
CA GLY A 39 8.09 1.49 3.17
C GLY A 39 6.91 0.53 3.18
N TYR A 40 6.31 0.33 4.35
CA TYR A 40 5.18 -0.59 4.52
C TYR A 40 4.06 0.06 5.32
N ASN A 41 2.85 -0.42 5.10
CA ASN A 41 1.69 -0.16 5.94
C ASN A 41 1.42 -1.40 6.79
N LEU A 42 1.39 -1.24 8.10
CA LEU A 42 0.87 -2.22 9.03
C LEU A 42 -0.59 -1.88 9.31
N PHE A 43 -1.49 -2.79 9.01
CA PHE A 43 -2.91 -2.67 9.35
C PHE A 43 -3.13 -3.41 10.65
N LEU A 44 -3.65 -2.71 11.66
CA LEU A 44 -3.80 -3.22 13.02
C LEU A 44 -5.25 -3.17 13.47
N SER A 45 -5.59 -4.08 14.37
CA SER A 45 -6.78 -4.01 15.19
C SER A 45 -6.33 -3.87 16.64
N GLY A 46 -6.76 -2.82 17.33
CA GLY A 46 -6.32 -2.53 18.68
C GLY A 46 -6.60 -1.09 19.11
N THR A 47 -5.80 -0.58 20.02
CA THR A 47 -6.01 0.73 20.62
C THR A 47 -5.12 1.80 19.99
N ALA A 48 -5.73 2.89 19.57
CA ALA A 48 -5.05 4.12 19.19
C ALA A 48 -5.88 5.34 19.63
N GLU A 49 -5.23 6.40 20.10
CA GLU A 49 -5.91 7.59 20.64
C GLU A 49 -6.87 7.27 21.79
N GLY A 50 -6.59 6.20 22.55
CA GLY A 50 -7.42 5.77 23.67
C GLY A 50 -8.71 5.03 23.30
N ALA A 51 -8.90 4.67 22.01
CA ALA A 51 -10.07 3.97 21.52
C ALA A 51 -9.71 2.69 20.77
N GLU A 52 -10.50 1.65 20.91
CA GLU A 52 -10.41 0.43 20.12
C GLU A 52 -10.90 0.69 18.70
N LYS A 53 -10.06 0.37 17.71
CA LYS A 53 -10.36 0.54 16.28
C LYS A 53 -9.41 -0.23 15.39
N ASP A 54 -9.80 -0.35 14.12
CA ASP A 54 -8.88 -0.72 13.06
C ASP A 54 -8.19 0.54 12.53
N PHE A 55 -6.87 0.47 12.34
CA PHE A 55 -6.06 1.59 11.86
C PHE A 55 -4.83 1.11 11.10
N ALA A 56 -4.21 2.01 10.37
CA ALA A 56 -2.99 1.74 9.63
C ALA A 56 -1.83 2.62 10.10
N VAL A 57 -0.66 2.00 10.24
CA VAL A 57 0.58 2.65 10.67
C VAL A 57 1.64 2.49 9.58
N ALA A 58 2.22 3.60 9.14
CA ALA A 58 3.27 3.61 8.12
C ALA A 58 4.65 3.45 8.76
N ILE A 59 5.36 2.38 8.41
CA ILE A 59 6.73 2.11 8.85
C ILE A 59 7.73 2.21 7.70
N SER A 60 8.99 2.40 8.04
CA SER A 60 10.09 2.38 7.09
C SER A 60 10.54 0.95 6.78
N GLU A 61 11.24 0.78 5.66
CA GLU A 61 11.90 -0.47 5.32
C GLU A 61 12.87 -0.94 6.40
N LYS A 62 13.68 -0.02 6.97
CA LYS A 62 14.60 -0.33 8.09
C LYS A 62 13.87 -0.91 9.30
N GLN A 63 12.67 -0.40 9.61
CA GLN A 63 11.87 -0.95 10.70
C GLN A 63 11.33 -2.33 10.36
N MET A 64 10.87 -2.54 9.12
CA MET A 64 10.43 -3.85 8.66
C MET A 64 11.56 -4.88 8.73
N MET A 65 12.73 -4.57 8.18
CA MET A 65 13.92 -5.44 8.22
C MET A 65 14.41 -5.74 9.64
N LYS A 66 14.24 -4.79 10.56
CA LYS A 66 14.65 -4.98 11.96
C LYS A 66 13.73 -5.91 12.74
N PHE A 67 12.43 -5.83 12.50
CA PHE A 67 11.43 -6.49 13.34
C PHE A 67 10.78 -7.70 12.67
N HIS A 68 10.88 -7.84 11.34
CA HIS A 68 10.25 -8.91 10.56
C HIS A 68 8.80 -9.12 10.99
N PHE A 69 7.97 -8.11 10.76
CA PHE A 69 6.58 -8.14 11.19
C PHE A 69 5.74 -9.11 10.35
N HIS A 70 4.93 -9.92 11.05
CA HIS A 70 3.99 -10.85 10.46
C HIS A 70 2.55 -10.57 10.91
N ILE A 71 1.61 -11.12 10.18
CA ILE A 71 0.22 -11.13 10.60
C ILE A 71 0.11 -11.91 11.92
N GLY A 72 -0.60 -11.33 12.88
CA GLY A 72 -0.76 -11.90 14.22
C GLY A 72 0.23 -11.38 15.27
N ASP A 73 1.31 -10.71 14.87
CA ASP A 73 2.19 -10.05 15.83
C ASP A 73 1.43 -9.00 16.62
N GLU A 74 1.65 -8.96 17.94
CA GLU A 74 1.20 -7.84 18.76
C GLU A 74 2.32 -6.83 18.92
N ILE A 75 2.03 -5.58 18.62
CA ILE A 75 2.99 -4.50 18.64
C ILE A 75 2.49 -3.29 19.40
N ARG A 76 3.42 -2.48 19.89
CA ARG A 76 3.14 -1.14 20.43
C ARG A 76 4.18 -0.15 19.98
N GLY A 77 3.80 1.11 20.03
CA GLY A 77 4.70 2.19 19.68
C GLY A 77 4.06 3.55 19.84
N THR A 78 4.77 4.56 19.38
CA THR A 78 4.23 5.92 19.24
C THR A 78 4.26 6.32 17.77
N ALA A 79 3.33 7.15 17.38
CA ALA A 79 3.25 7.66 16.01
C ALA A 79 2.63 9.07 16.00
N TRP A 80 2.60 9.67 14.84
CA TRP A 80 1.98 10.97 14.63
C TRP A 80 0.82 10.84 13.67
N THR A 81 -0.25 11.56 13.90
CA THR A 81 -1.37 11.66 12.96
C THR A 81 -0.87 12.14 11.59
N LYS A 82 -1.53 11.71 10.53
CA LYS A 82 -1.16 12.09 9.16
C LYS A 82 -1.20 13.62 8.95
N MET A 83 -0.21 14.13 8.23
CA MET A 83 -0.12 15.54 7.90
C MET A 83 -0.90 15.90 6.63
N TYR A 84 -0.89 14.99 5.67
CA TYR A 84 -1.45 15.20 4.34
C TYR A 84 -2.54 14.15 4.03
N PRO A 85 -3.79 14.35 4.53
CA PRO A 85 -4.84 13.32 4.41
C PRO A 85 -5.14 12.87 2.98
N LYS A 86 -4.85 13.72 1.98
CA LYS A 86 -5.02 13.38 0.56
C LYS A 86 -3.88 12.57 -0.02
N LEU A 87 -2.71 12.59 0.63
CA LEU A 87 -1.49 11.95 0.16
C LEU A 87 -1.07 10.76 1.01
N GLU A 88 -1.63 10.63 2.20
CA GLU A 88 -1.22 9.66 3.20
C GLU A 88 -2.37 8.71 3.47
N TYR A 89 -2.22 7.44 3.04
CA TYR A 89 -3.25 6.44 3.24
C TYR A 89 -3.31 5.94 4.69
N ALA A 90 -2.16 5.64 5.29
CA ALA A 90 -2.12 5.24 6.68
C ALA A 90 -2.64 6.37 7.60
N ASP A 91 -3.15 6.00 8.76
CA ASP A 91 -3.65 6.97 9.74
C ASP A 91 -2.52 7.62 10.52
N TYR A 92 -1.43 6.88 10.71
CA TYR A 92 -0.30 7.31 11.52
C TYR A 92 1.03 7.11 10.83
N TYR A 93 1.95 8.05 11.06
CA TYR A 93 3.27 8.13 10.45
C TYR A 93 4.35 8.41 11.50
N ARG A 94 5.62 8.41 11.10
CA ARG A 94 6.77 8.69 11.97
C ARG A 94 6.79 7.84 13.23
N VAL A 95 6.69 6.55 13.03
CA VAL A 95 6.63 5.57 14.11
C VAL A 95 7.94 5.53 14.88
N GLY A 96 7.84 5.64 16.20
CA GLY A 96 8.96 5.55 17.15
C GLY A 96 8.64 4.60 18.30
N GLY A 97 9.66 4.22 19.06
CA GLY A 97 9.49 3.35 20.23
C GLY A 97 8.83 2.00 19.93
N LEU A 98 8.93 1.53 18.67
CA LEU A 98 8.27 0.33 18.20
C LEU A 98 8.82 -0.91 18.92
N LYS A 99 7.91 -1.74 19.42
CA LYS A 99 8.23 -3.00 20.10
C LYS A 99 7.26 -4.08 19.66
N LYS A 100 7.78 -5.26 19.39
CA LYS A 100 7.00 -6.49 19.25
C LYS A 100 6.77 -7.03 20.66
N ILE A 101 5.54 -7.19 21.06
CA ILE A 101 5.14 -7.65 22.41
C ILE A 101 4.93 -9.16 22.40
N ILE A 102 4.21 -9.65 21.38
CA ILE A 102 3.99 -11.05 21.11
C ILE A 102 4.40 -11.30 19.66
N SER A 103 5.23 -12.29 19.44
CA SER A 103 5.54 -12.78 18.11
C SER A 103 4.53 -13.86 17.73
N ALA A 104 3.84 -13.67 16.61
CA ALA A 104 3.10 -14.77 16.00
C ALA A 104 4.06 -15.89 15.57
N PRO A 105 3.59 -17.14 15.45
CA PRO A 105 4.36 -18.16 14.75
C PRO A 105 4.75 -17.69 13.36
N ASP A 106 5.92 -18.15 12.90
CA ASP A 106 6.32 -17.88 11.52
C ASP A 106 5.20 -18.34 10.58
N PRO A 107 4.78 -17.47 9.65
CA PRO A 107 3.69 -17.84 8.78
C PRO A 107 4.11 -18.98 7.86
N ASP A 108 3.29 -20.02 7.81
CA ASP A 108 3.40 -21.00 6.75
C ASP A 108 3.20 -20.28 5.40
N GLU A 109 4.11 -20.50 4.46
CA GLU A 109 3.94 -19.96 3.13
C GLU A 109 2.79 -20.70 2.44
N GLU A 110 1.70 -19.98 2.23
CA GLU A 110 0.58 -20.51 1.48
C GLU A 110 0.97 -20.69 0.00
N ALA A 111 0.76 -21.89 -0.51
CA ALA A 111 0.99 -22.21 -1.92
C ALA A 111 -0.14 -21.66 -2.84
N HIS A 112 -1.10 -20.97 -2.28
CA HIS A 112 -2.29 -20.42 -2.97
C HIS A 112 -2.70 -19.05 -2.42
N GLU A 113 -3.60 -18.41 -3.11
CA GLU A 113 -4.12 -17.11 -2.71
C GLU A 113 -5.07 -17.17 -1.48
N PRO A 114 -5.09 -16.15 -0.60
CA PRO A 114 -4.19 -14.99 -0.58
C PRO A 114 -2.77 -15.40 -0.16
N TRP A 115 -1.78 -14.89 -0.86
CA TRP A 115 -0.37 -15.16 -0.56
C TRP A 115 -0.02 -14.54 0.79
N ILE A 116 0.09 -15.39 1.80
CA ILE A 116 0.51 -15.07 3.16
C ILE A 116 1.92 -15.61 3.33
N GLY A 117 2.68 -15.11 4.26
CA GLY A 117 4.03 -15.56 4.51
C GLY A 117 4.96 -14.37 4.71
N GLU A 118 6.25 -14.60 4.55
CA GLU A 118 7.25 -13.55 4.69
C GLU A 118 6.99 -12.41 3.71
N VAL A 119 7.07 -11.18 4.22
CA VAL A 119 6.82 -9.98 3.42
C VAL A 119 8.10 -9.63 2.66
N PRO A 120 8.05 -9.56 1.32
CA PRO A 120 9.22 -9.26 0.51
C PRO A 120 9.84 -7.89 0.79
N GLU A 121 11.12 -7.75 0.44
CA GLU A 121 11.79 -6.45 0.41
C GLU A 121 11.18 -5.53 -0.66
N LEU A 122 11.33 -4.23 -0.48
CA LEU A 122 10.78 -3.24 -1.42
C LEU A 122 11.35 -3.36 -2.83
N SER A 123 12.60 -3.82 -2.95
CA SER A 123 13.26 -4.11 -4.23
C SER A 123 12.52 -5.16 -5.05
N VAL A 124 11.97 -6.19 -4.39
CA VAL A 124 11.19 -7.24 -5.06
C VAL A 124 9.89 -6.66 -5.64
N TYR A 125 9.19 -5.83 -4.88
CA TYR A 125 7.99 -5.16 -5.41
C TYR A 125 8.32 -4.24 -6.58
N ALA A 126 9.41 -3.48 -6.48
CA ALA A 126 9.83 -2.59 -7.55
C ALA A 126 10.17 -3.37 -8.84
N TRP A 127 10.88 -4.49 -8.72
CA TRP A 127 11.23 -5.35 -9.85
C TRP A 127 10.01 -6.03 -10.47
N ARG A 128 9.11 -6.54 -9.65
CA ARG A 128 7.88 -7.23 -10.14
C ARG A 128 6.94 -6.30 -10.89
N GLY A 129 6.95 -5.02 -10.57
CA GLY A 129 5.97 -4.07 -11.06
C GLY A 129 4.56 -4.34 -10.52
N CYS A 130 3.57 -3.64 -11.02
CA CYS A 130 2.22 -3.71 -10.46
C CYS A 130 1.13 -3.77 -11.52
N ARG A 131 0.02 -4.43 -11.16
CA ARG A 131 -1.24 -4.41 -11.91
C ARG A 131 -2.29 -3.65 -11.12
N MET A 132 -3.21 -3.00 -11.84
CA MET A 132 -4.33 -2.32 -11.20
C MET A 132 -5.29 -3.34 -10.59
N LEU A 133 -5.56 -3.24 -9.29
CA LEU A 133 -6.43 -4.15 -8.55
C LEU A 133 -7.80 -3.52 -8.30
N ASP A 134 -8.86 -4.29 -8.46
CA ASP A 134 -10.19 -3.86 -8.06
C ASP A 134 -10.24 -3.58 -6.55
N SER A 135 -10.77 -2.43 -6.16
CA SER A 135 -10.78 -1.98 -4.76
C SER A 135 -11.65 -2.83 -3.84
N ARG A 136 -12.69 -3.48 -4.38
CA ARG A 136 -13.52 -4.42 -3.61
C ARG A 136 -12.77 -5.73 -3.38
N SER A 137 -12.03 -6.19 -4.40
CA SER A 137 -11.14 -7.34 -4.28
C SER A 137 -10.04 -7.07 -3.26
N TRP A 138 -9.44 -5.88 -3.27
CA TRP A 138 -8.46 -5.48 -2.27
C TRP A 138 -9.02 -5.55 -0.85
N LYS A 139 -10.19 -4.95 -0.60
CA LYS A 139 -10.83 -4.94 0.72
C LYS A 139 -11.22 -6.32 1.24
N GLY A 140 -11.71 -7.18 0.36
CA GLY A 140 -12.28 -8.46 0.75
C GLY A 140 -11.33 -9.65 0.62
N LYS A 141 -10.78 -9.84 -0.58
CA LYS A 141 -10.05 -11.07 -0.91
C LYS A 141 -8.54 -10.97 -0.76
N CYS A 142 -8.00 -9.76 -0.90
CA CYS A 142 -6.57 -9.52 -0.99
C CYS A 142 -6.03 -8.71 0.21
N PHE A 143 -6.86 -8.41 1.20
CA PHE A 143 -6.45 -7.57 2.33
C PHE A 143 -5.26 -8.15 3.09
N THR A 144 -5.23 -9.46 3.32
CA THR A 144 -4.15 -10.17 4.01
C THR A 144 -3.00 -10.59 3.09
N CYS A 145 -3.14 -10.37 1.78
CA CYS A 145 -2.15 -10.79 0.79
C CYS A 145 -0.92 -9.88 0.81
N LYS A 146 0.27 -10.45 0.95
CA LYS A 146 1.56 -9.72 0.92
C LYS A 146 1.80 -8.94 -0.37
N TRP A 147 1.14 -9.32 -1.46
CA TRP A 147 1.26 -8.68 -2.76
C TRP A 147 0.26 -7.55 -3.02
N ALA A 148 -0.70 -7.34 -2.12
CA ALA A 148 -1.65 -6.25 -2.28
C ALA A 148 -1.06 -4.92 -1.80
N CYS A 149 -1.47 -3.84 -2.42
CA CYS A 149 -1.02 -2.50 -2.07
C CYS A 149 -2.16 -1.50 -2.20
N MET A 150 -2.29 -0.62 -1.23
CA MET A 150 -3.05 0.62 -1.37
C MET A 150 -2.06 1.78 -1.51
N ALA A 151 -2.02 2.38 -2.68
CA ALA A 151 -1.07 3.42 -3.02
C ALA A 151 -1.70 4.81 -3.06
N ASN A 152 -0.90 5.81 -2.74
CA ASN A 152 -1.22 7.20 -3.01
C ASN A 152 -0.97 7.48 -4.48
N VAL A 153 -1.95 8.03 -5.17
CA VAL A 153 -1.83 8.36 -6.58
C VAL A 153 -1.93 9.87 -6.77
N ALA A 154 -0.87 10.44 -7.30
CA ALA A 154 -0.85 11.81 -7.78
C ALA A 154 -1.12 11.82 -9.28
N ILE A 155 -2.12 12.59 -9.69
CA ILE A 155 -2.47 12.75 -11.09
C ILE A 155 -2.06 14.16 -11.48
N GLU A 156 -1.14 14.24 -12.40
CA GLU A 156 -0.62 15.50 -12.90
C GLU A 156 -1.22 15.82 -14.27
N TYR A 157 -1.79 17.00 -14.40
CA TYR A 157 -2.29 17.53 -15.65
C TYR A 157 -1.99 19.02 -15.75
N ASN A 158 -2.12 19.57 -16.95
CA ASN A 158 -1.74 20.96 -17.23
C ASN A 158 -0.26 21.25 -16.90
N TRP A 159 0.66 20.37 -17.31
CA TRP A 159 2.10 20.57 -17.15
C TRP A 159 2.54 20.86 -15.70
N GLY A 160 1.97 20.13 -14.76
CA GLY A 160 2.32 20.26 -13.35
C GLY A 160 1.60 21.40 -12.60
N ILE A 161 0.79 22.21 -13.28
CA ILE A 161 0.07 23.31 -12.65
C ILE A 161 -1.06 22.78 -11.74
N THR A 162 -1.66 21.67 -12.12
CA THR A 162 -2.78 21.09 -11.35
C THR A 162 -2.49 19.62 -11.02
N GLN A 163 -2.66 19.29 -9.75
CA GLN A 163 -2.55 17.95 -9.24
C GLN A 163 -3.85 17.51 -8.58
N LYS A 164 -4.26 16.27 -8.84
CA LYS A 164 -5.30 15.59 -8.09
C LYS A 164 -4.71 14.38 -7.39
N PHE A 165 -5.27 14.06 -6.25
CA PHE A 165 -4.82 12.95 -5.42
C PHE A 165 -5.98 12.00 -5.18
N ARG A 166 -5.66 10.70 -5.19
CA ARG A 166 -6.60 9.64 -4.83
C ARG A 166 -5.83 8.42 -4.34
N PHE A 167 -6.56 7.46 -3.79
CA PHE A 167 -5.99 6.15 -3.45
C PHE A 167 -6.44 5.13 -4.48
N GLU A 168 -5.50 4.31 -4.92
CA GLU A 168 -5.76 3.20 -5.83
C GLU A 168 -5.11 1.93 -5.29
N SER A 169 -5.74 0.80 -5.56
CA SER A 169 -5.24 -0.51 -5.18
C SER A 169 -4.49 -1.17 -6.32
N PHE A 170 -3.38 -1.80 -5.99
CA PHE A 170 -2.50 -2.49 -6.93
C PHE A 170 -2.14 -3.89 -6.43
N CYS A 171 -1.70 -4.75 -7.35
CA CYS A 171 -1.27 -6.11 -7.10
C CYS A 171 0.12 -6.34 -7.68
N TYR A 172 1.02 -6.81 -6.84
CA TYR A 172 2.39 -7.23 -7.20
C TYR A 172 2.53 -8.76 -7.29
N GLY A 173 1.45 -9.50 -7.10
CA GLY A 173 1.42 -10.95 -7.05
C GLY A 173 1.49 -11.64 -8.41
N PRO A 174 1.51 -12.97 -8.43
CA PRO A 174 1.57 -13.77 -9.64
C PRO A 174 0.50 -13.42 -10.67
N LYS A 175 0.83 -13.49 -11.97
CA LYS A 175 -0.11 -13.18 -13.05
C LYS A 175 -1.30 -14.15 -13.08
N ASN A 176 -1.07 -15.40 -12.74
CA ASN A 176 -2.07 -16.48 -12.72
C ASN A 176 -2.98 -16.49 -11.48
N CYS A 177 -2.84 -15.52 -10.56
CA CYS A 177 -3.63 -15.43 -9.32
C CYS A 177 -5.13 -15.43 -9.62
N LYS A 178 -5.85 -16.44 -9.11
CA LYS A 178 -7.30 -16.62 -9.32
C LYS A 178 -8.15 -15.57 -8.60
N ARG A 179 -7.60 -14.89 -7.58
CA ARG A 179 -8.29 -13.81 -6.85
C ARG A 179 -8.12 -12.45 -7.51
N TYR A 180 -7.17 -12.34 -8.44
CA TYR A 180 -6.95 -11.08 -9.13
C TYR A 180 -8.19 -10.70 -9.95
N LYS A 181 -8.53 -9.44 -9.85
CA LYS A 181 -9.52 -8.78 -10.69
C LYS A 181 -9.02 -7.39 -11.01
N MET A 182 -8.93 -7.07 -12.28
CA MET A 182 -8.54 -5.75 -12.72
C MET A 182 -9.51 -4.70 -12.19
N GLY A 183 -8.99 -3.60 -11.73
CA GLY A 183 -9.77 -2.42 -11.36
C GLY A 183 -10.41 -1.78 -12.59
N LYS A 184 -11.49 -1.04 -12.39
CA LYS A 184 -12.08 -0.27 -13.48
C LYS A 184 -11.09 0.77 -13.98
N PRO A 185 -10.96 0.95 -15.30
CA PRO A 185 -10.17 2.03 -15.88
C PRO A 185 -10.51 3.37 -15.24
N ARG A 186 -9.49 4.11 -14.86
CA ARG A 186 -9.68 5.38 -14.18
C ARG A 186 -9.38 6.52 -15.14
N ALA A 187 -10.39 7.29 -15.46
CA ALA A 187 -10.20 8.50 -16.25
C ALA A 187 -9.25 9.46 -15.52
N VAL A 188 -8.22 9.90 -16.20
CA VAL A 188 -7.47 11.08 -15.80
C VAL A 188 -8.34 12.28 -16.16
N PRO A 189 -8.56 13.23 -15.25
CA PRO A 189 -9.48 14.34 -15.50
C PRO A 189 -8.83 15.37 -16.43
N TYR A 190 -8.63 14.98 -17.68
CA TYR A 190 -8.25 15.90 -18.74
C TYR A 190 -9.35 15.90 -19.79
N LYS A 191 -10.08 17.00 -19.84
CA LYS A 191 -11.31 17.10 -20.62
C LYS A 191 -11.12 16.99 -22.13
N ASP A 192 -10.02 17.52 -22.63
CA ASP A 192 -9.89 17.76 -24.08
C ASP A 192 -9.34 16.57 -24.86
N CYS A 193 -8.87 15.54 -24.18
CA CYS A 193 -8.25 14.39 -24.84
C CYS A 193 -8.96 13.08 -24.60
N GLY A 194 -10.03 13.04 -23.81
CA GLY A 194 -10.85 11.83 -23.59
C GLY A 194 -10.05 10.58 -23.21
N SER A 195 -8.81 10.74 -22.75
CA SER A 195 -7.90 9.64 -22.56
C SER A 195 -8.33 8.82 -21.37
N VAL A 196 -9.08 7.79 -21.65
CA VAL A 196 -9.16 6.62 -20.79
C VAL A 196 -7.86 5.89 -21.01
N TYR A 197 -7.06 5.70 -19.95
CA TYR A 197 -5.90 4.84 -20.05
C TYR A 197 -6.33 3.41 -20.39
N ASP A 198 -5.64 2.80 -21.31
CA ASP A 198 -5.67 1.36 -21.43
C ASP A 198 -4.88 0.77 -20.26
N GLU A 199 -5.61 0.49 -19.17
CA GLU A 199 -5.01 -0.07 -17.95
C GLU A 199 -4.47 -1.47 -18.19
N GLY A 200 -5.02 -2.23 -19.15
CA GLY A 200 -4.50 -3.54 -19.54
C GLY A 200 -3.11 -3.44 -20.13
N TRP A 201 -2.94 -2.58 -21.12
CA TRP A 201 -1.65 -2.33 -21.74
C TRP A 201 -0.62 -1.78 -20.73
N LEU A 202 -1.04 -0.89 -19.83
CA LEU A 202 -0.17 -0.42 -18.76
C LEU A 202 0.20 -1.52 -17.78
N ASP A 203 -0.73 -2.40 -17.43
CA ASP A 203 -0.48 -3.55 -16.56
C ASP A 203 0.53 -4.51 -17.19
N ASP A 204 0.42 -4.77 -18.50
CA ASP A 204 1.33 -5.65 -19.24
C ASP A 204 2.76 -5.08 -19.23
N ILE A 205 2.93 -3.79 -19.56
CA ILE A 205 4.24 -3.13 -19.49
C ILE A 205 4.80 -3.12 -18.07
N CYS A 206 3.97 -2.75 -17.08
CA CYS A 206 4.43 -2.67 -15.70
C CYS A 206 4.83 -4.03 -15.12
N THR A 207 4.44 -5.13 -15.73
CA THR A 207 4.67 -6.50 -15.24
C THR A 207 5.48 -7.36 -16.21
N GLU A 208 6.17 -6.74 -17.15
CA GLU A 208 6.98 -7.45 -18.16
C GLU A 208 8.07 -8.35 -17.57
N ASN A 209 8.56 -7.99 -16.36
CA ASN A 209 9.57 -8.77 -15.63
C ASN A 209 9.01 -10.00 -14.91
N ARG A 210 7.69 -10.23 -14.93
CA ARG A 210 7.09 -11.39 -14.29
C ARG A 210 6.90 -12.51 -15.29
N ASP A 211 7.25 -13.72 -14.88
CA ASP A 211 6.92 -14.90 -15.65
C ASP A 211 5.40 -15.15 -15.63
N ASP A 212 4.85 -15.65 -16.72
CA ASP A 212 3.41 -15.90 -16.86
C ASP A 212 2.92 -17.07 -15.99
N GLU A 213 3.86 -17.91 -15.53
CA GLU A 213 3.59 -19.08 -14.70
C GLU A 213 3.66 -18.81 -13.19
N GLU A 214 4.11 -17.63 -12.80
CA GLU A 214 4.12 -17.18 -11.40
C GLU A 214 2.75 -16.60 -10.98
#